data_5aad3cae5b5af8b7c87fe61d01b29071
#
_entry.id   5aad3cae5b5af8b7c87fe61d01b29071
#
_cell.length_a   1.000
_cell.length_b   1.000
_cell.length_c   1.000
_cell.angle_alpha   90.00
_cell.angle_beta   90.00
_cell.angle_gamma   90.00
#
_symmetry.space_group_name_H-M   'P 1'
#
loop_
_entity.id
_entity.type
_entity.pdbx_description
1 polymer ?
#
loop_
_entity_poly.entity_id
_entity_poly.type
_entity_poly.pdbx_seq_one_letter_code
_entity_poly.pdbx_strand_id
1 'polypeptide(L)'
;YQSLLPHFKGTPEPINTIGLLGMIKKTGESIAQKVQDFLHVNHLDDEDSTSPENNTSTIILIQVDGHKLLLTGDAGKRAIENAINYAYSQKITLNDLMLFDVPHHGSKRNMGKTMMDHINAQYAYISAPKDSEKHPAPKVTNHLIKKGIKTFATQGRHIYHFHGVPIREGWSGLTELPFQSIIEL
;
A
#
# COMPACT_ATOMS: atom_id res chain seq x y z
N TYR A 1 -16.55 -19.33 40.58
CA TYR A 1 -15.18 -19.88 40.60
C TYR A 1 -15.14 -21.26 41.28
N GLN A 2 -15.86 -21.44 42.37
CA GLN A 2 -15.95 -22.72 43.11
C GLN A 2 -16.76 -23.81 42.38
N SER A 3 -17.60 -23.48 41.40
CA SER A 3 -18.41 -24.42 40.66
C SER A 3 -17.64 -25.18 39.56
N LEU A 4 -16.43 -24.75 39.21
CA LEU A 4 -15.60 -25.39 38.18
C LEU A 4 -14.57 -26.39 38.74
N LEU A 5 -14.38 -26.41 40.07
CA LEU A 5 -13.38 -27.27 40.71
C LEU A 5 -13.67 -28.80 40.60
N PRO A 6 -14.89 -29.29 40.48
CA PRO A 6 -15.14 -30.73 40.36
C PRO A 6 -14.69 -31.37 39.04
N HIS A 7 -14.37 -30.57 38.01
CA HIS A 7 -13.97 -31.07 36.69
C HIS A 7 -12.48 -31.27 36.50
N PHE A 8 -11.66 -30.82 37.45
CA PHE A 8 -10.20 -31.03 37.42
C PHE A 8 -9.86 -32.35 38.15
N LYS A 9 -9.71 -33.43 37.39
CA LYS A 9 -9.14 -34.68 37.89
C LYS A 9 -7.62 -34.63 37.81
N GLY A 10 -6.96 -34.32 38.88
CA GLY A 10 -5.51 -34.34 39.05
C GLY A 10 -5.01 -33.25 39.96
N THR A 11 -4.04 -33.53 40.82
CA THR A 11 -3.26 -32.51 41.53
C THR A 11 -2.50 -31.69 40.49
N PRO A 12 -2.57 -30.35 40.52
CA PRO A 12 -1.76 -29.54 39.61
C PRO A 12 -0.29 -29.86 39.85
N GLU A 13 0.39 -30.36 38.85
CA GLU A 13 1.85 -30.46 38.88
C GLU A 13 2.43 -29.06 39.13
N PRO A 14 3.43 -28.91 39.99
CA PRO A 14 4.05 -27.61 40.21
C PRO A 14 4.59 -27.08 38.89
N ILE A 15 4.12 -25.91 38.47
CA ILE A 15 4.59 -25.27 37.24
C ILE A 15 6.08 -25.06 37.36
N ASN A 16 6.84 -25.84 36.60
CA ASN A 16 8.29 -25.69 36.56
C ASN A 16 8.60 -24.27 36.02
N THR A 17 9.20 -23.44 36.86
CA THR A 17 9.56 -22.06 36.54
C THR A 17 10.36 -21.95 35.23
N ILE A 18 11.19 -22.96 34.94
CA ILE A 18 11.96 -23.06 33.70
C ILE A 18 11.02 -23.27 32.50
N GLY A 19 9.98 -24.09 32.64
CA GLY A 19 8.95 -24.29 31.60
C GLY A 19 8.12 -23.03 31.35
N LEU A 20 7.77 -22.30 32.39
CA LEU A 20 7.03 -21.04 32.28
C LEU A 20 7.86 -19.95 31.60
N LEU A 21 9.14 -19.80 31.98
CA LEU A 21 10.07 -18.88 31.34
C LEU A 21 10.32 -19.24 29.86
N GLY A 22 10.40 -20.53 29.53
CA GLY A 22 10.51 -21.01 28.16
C GLY A 22 9.27 -20.69 27.34
N MET A 23 8.06 -20.83 27.90
CA MET A 23 6.81 -20.45 27.23
C MET A 23 6.72 -18.92 27.01
N ILE A 24 7.09 -18.12 28.01
CA ILE A 24 7.09 -16.65 27.90
C ILE A 24 8.08 -16.22 26.82
N LYS A 25 9.29 -16.79 26.80
CA LYS A 25 10.29 -16.51 25.78
C LYS A 25 9.80 -16.86 24.38
N LYS A 26 9.25 -18.07 24.19
CA LYS A 26 8.71 -18.52 22.90
C LYS A 26 7.53 -17.66 22.44
N THR A 27 6.67 -17.23 23.35
CA THR A 27 5.55 -16.33 23.03
C THR A 27 6.06 -14.93 22.64
N GLY A 28 7.06 -14.42 23.37
CA GLY A 28 7.70 -13.14 23.06
C GLY A 28 8.40 -13.15 21.69
N GLU A 29 9.13 -14.20 21.36
CA GLU A 29 9.77 -14.39 20.06
C GLU A 29 8.72 -14.48 18.94
N SER A 30 7.61 -15.19 19.15
CA SER A 30 6.51 -15.28 18.18
C SER A 30 5.82 -13.92 17.96
N ILE A 31 5.63 -13.12 19.00
CA ILE A 31 5.07 -11.78 18.88
C ILE A 31 6.05 -10.85 18.16
N ALA A 32 7.33 -10.89 18.52
CA ALA A 32 8.37 -10.09 17.86
C ALA A 32 8.47 -10.43 16.37
N GLN A 33 8.41 -11.71 16.00
CA GLN A 33 8.41 -12.16 14.62
C GLN A 33 7.18 -11.63 13.88
N LYS A 34 5.98 -11.76 14.44
CA LYS A 34 4.74 -11.21 13.83
C LYS A 34 4.78 -9.69 13.67
N VAL A 35 5.39 -8.98 14.60
CA VAL A 35 5.60 -7.52 14.48
C VAL A 35 6.59 -7.19 13.37
N GLN A 36 7.69 -7.93 13.28
CA GLN A 36 8.65 -7.78 12.19
C GLN A 36 8.03 -8.10 10.84
N ASP A 37 7.27 -9.19 10.72
CA ASP A 37 6.57 -9.58 9.51
C ASP A 37 5.55 -8.48 9.11
N PHE A 38 4.79 -7.96 10.07
CA PHE A 38 3.86 -6.85 9.86
C PHE A 38 4.57 -5.58 9.39
N LEU A 39 5.70 -5.23 10.00
CA LEU A 39 6.49 -4.08 9.60
C LEU A 39 7.09 -4.28 8.20
N HIS A 40 7.66 -5.45 7.95
CA HIS A 40 8.27 -5.79 6.66
C HIS A 40 7.24 -5.78 5.52
N VAL A 41 6.07 -6.33 5.77
CA VAL A 41 4.96 -6.40 4.80
C VAL A 41 4.39 -5.01 4.47
N ASN A 42 4.44 -4.07 5.41
CA ASN A 42 3.91 -2.71 5.21
C ASN A 42 4.98 -1.69 4.78
N HIS A 43 6.21 -2.12 4.57
CA HIS A 43 7.29 -1.21 4.18
C HIS A 43 7.55 -1.31 2.68
N LEU A 44 7.46 -0.17 1.99
CA LEU A 44 7.97 -0.03 0.63
C LEU A 44 9.49 -0.01 0.70
N ASP A 45 10.11 -0.71 -0.23
CA ASP A 45 11.54 -0.80 -0.31
C ASP A 45 12.05 0.08 -1.47
N ASP A 46 13.20 0.69 -1.28
CA ASP A 46 13.79 1.63 -2.25
C ASP A 46 14.77 0.94 -3.21
N GLU A 47 15.02 -0.38 -3.07
CA GLU A 47 15.86 -1.09 -4.03
C GLU A 47 15.27 -1.02 -5.44
N ASP A 48 16.08 -0.59 -6.39
CA ASP A 48 15.69 -0.56 -7.81
C ASP A 48 15.78 -1.96 -8.41
N SER A 49 14.63 -2.62 -8.46
CA SER A 49 14.46 -3.92 -9.12
C SER A 49 13.62 -3.84 -10.38
N THR A 50 13.44 -2.63 -10.93
CA THR A 50 12.63 -2.39 -12.13
C THR A 50 13.40 -2.68 -13.40
N SER A 51 12.72 -3.22 -14.40
CA SER A 51 13.35 -3.50 -15.69
C SER A 51 13.71 -2.21 -16.45
N PRO A 52 14.71 -2.24 -17.34
CA PRO A 52 15.05 -1.10 -18.17
C PRO A 52 13.86 -0.59 -19.01
N GLU A 53 13.01 -1.48 -19.49
CA GLU A 53 11.82 -1.14 -20.28
C GLU A 53 10.85 -0.27 -19.47
N ASN A 54 10.58 -0.64 -18.23
CA ASN A 54 9.71 0.15 -17.36
C ASN A 54 10.30 1.54 -17.07
N ASN A 55 11.62 1.64 -17.00
CA ASN A 55 12.30 2.93 -16.81
C ASN A 55 12.27 3.82 -18.07
N THR A 56 11.78 3.35 -19.21
CA THR A 56 11.52 4.16 -20.41
C THR A 56 10.09 4.65 -20.54
N SER A 57 9.21 4.32 -19.59
CA SER A 57 7.83 4.78 -19.59
C SER A 57 7.74 6.30 -19.50
N THR A 58 6.85 6.87 -20.29
CA THR A 58 6.59 8.31 -20.27
C THR A 58 5.84 8.69 -19.00
N ILE A 59 6.35 9.67 -18.26
CA ILE A 59 5.69 10.25 -17.10
C ILE A 59 5.13 11.61 -17.49
N ILE A 60 3.84 11.84 -17.27
CA ILE A 60 3.13 13.05 -17.69
C ILE A 60 2.50 13.72 -16.46
N LEU A 61 2.83 14.99 -16.27
CA LEU A 61 2.10 15.86 -15.34
C LEU A 61 1.15 16.76 -16.13
N ILE A 62 -0.14 16.59 -15.87
CA ILE A 62 -1.19 17.43 -16.44
C ILE A 62 -1.59 18.47 -15.39
N GLN A 63 -1.59 19.72 -15.79
CA GLN A 63 -2.09 20.83 -14.96
C GLN A 63 -3.25 21.52 -15.68
N VAL A 64 -4.42 21.48 -15.08
CA VAL A 64 -5.64 22.06 -15.64
C VAL A 64 -6.52 22.59 -14.53
N ASP A 65 -7.01 23.81 -14.67
CA ASP A 65 -7.93 24.46 -13.72
C ASP A 65 -7.48 24.38 -12.25
N GLY A 66 -6.17 24.54 -12.02
CA GLY A 66 -5.58 24.45 -10.67
C GLY A 66 -5.39 23.04 -10.13
N HIS A 67 -5.75 22.01 -10.89
CA HIS A 67 -5.56 20.61 -10.53
C HIS A 67 -4.36 20.00 -11.21
N LYS A 68 -3.70 19.07 -10.52
CA LYS A 68 -2.54 18.32 -11.03
C LYS A 68 -2.86 16.83 -11.07
N LEU A 69 -2.59 16.20 -12.21
CA LEU A 69 -2.72 14.77 -12.41
C LEU A 69 -1.35 14.23 -12.83
N LEU A 70 -0.83 13.24 -12.13
CA LEU A 70 0.42 12.57 -12.47
C LEU A 70 0.12 11.19 -13.05
N LEU A 71 0.46 10.99 -14.33
CA LEU A 71 0.33 9.71 -15.03
C LEU A 71 1.72 9.11 -15.18
N THR A 72 1.90 7.87 -14.77
CA THR A 72 3.22 7.23 -14.65
C THR A 72 3.42 6.02 -15.54
N GLY A 73 2.35 5.46 -16.13
CA GLY A 73 2.43 4.23 -16.89
C GLY A 73 3.11 3.12 -16.09
N ASP A 74 4.06 2.43 -16.69
CA ASP A 74 4.83 1.36 -16.03
C ASP A 74 6.17 1.85 -15.45
N ALA A 75 6.32 3.15 -15.23
CA ALA A 75 7.58 3.75 -14.80
C ALA A 75 8.17 3.06 -13.57
N GLY A 76 9.47 2.79 -13.63
CA GLY A 76 10.24 2.27 -12.51
C GLY A 76 10.61 3.34 -11.49
N LYS A 77 11.10 2.92 -10.34
CA LYS A 77 11.53 3.81 -9.24
C LYS A 77 12.48 4.89 -9.74
N ARG A 78 13.52 4.50 -10.47
CA ARG A 78 14.53 5.41 -11.01
C ARG A 78 13.93 6.45 -11.98
N ALA A 79 13.01 6.04 -12.83
CA ALA A 79 12.34 6.96 -13.76
C ALA A 79 11.50 7.99 -13.00
N ILE A 80 10.78 7.56 -11.97
CA ILE A 80 9.94 8.43 -11.15
C ILE A 80 10.81 9.38 -10.31
N GLU A 81 11.91 8.92 -9.73
CA GLU A 81 12.87 9.76 -9.01
C GLU A 81 13.46 10.84 -9.93
N ASN A 82 13.82 10.49 -11.15
CA ASN A 82 14.28 11.47 -12.16
C ASN A 82 13.19 12.49 -12.48
N ALA A 83 11.93 12.07 -12.59
CA ALA A 83 10.79 12.96 -12.82
C ALA A 83 10.55 13.90 -11.62
N ILE A 84 10.68 13.40 -10.39
CA ILE A 84 10.60 14.20 -9.16
C ILE A 84 11.71 15.27 -9.15
N ASN A 85 12.95 14.87 -9.42
CA ASN A 85 14.09 15.78 -9.47
C ASN A 85 13.91 16.85 -10.56
N TYR A 86 13.39 16.45 -11.73
CA TYR A 86 13.08 17.40 -12.79
C TYR A 86 11.98 18.38 -12.36
N ALA A 87 10.85 17.87 -11.81
CA ALA A 87 9.76 18.73 -11.32
C ALA A 87 10.30 19.74 -10.28
N TYR A 88 11.13 19.27 -9.35
CA TYR A 88 11.74 20.12 -8.34
C TYR A 88 12.62 21.23 -8.96
N SER A 89 13.42 20.89 -9.98
CA SER A 89 14.23 21.88 -10.72
C SER A 89 13.38 22.96 -11.41
N GLN A 90 12.15 22.61 -11.80
CA GLN A 90 11.16 23.52 -12.39
C GLN A 90 10.28 24.21 -11.34
N LYS A 91 10.57 24.06 -10.03
CA LYS A 91 9.77 24.59 -8.91
C LYS A 91 8.33 24.05 -8.89
N ILE A 92 8.14 22.85 -9.38
CA ILE A 92 6.86 22.13 -9.37
C ILE A 92 6.84 21.18 -8.19
N THR A 93 5.81 21.29 -7.34
CA THR A 93 5.56 20.31 -6.27
C THR A 93 4.63 19.20 -6.74
N LEU A 94 4.87 17.99 -6.26
CA LEU A 94 4.00 16.82 -6.47
C LEU A 94 3.27 16.42 -5.18
N ASN A 95 3.25 17.27 -4.16
CA ASN A 95 2.60 17.01 -2.87
C ASN A 95 1.11 17.36 -2.85
N ASP A 96 0.59 17.95 -3.91
CA ASP A 96 -0.76 18.49 -4.01
C ASP A 96 -1.49 17.99 -5.27
N LEU A 97 -1.21 16.75 -5.64
CA LEU A 97 -1.88 16.13 -6.77
C LEU A 97 -3.35 15.89 -6.45
N MET A 98 -4.23 16.16 -7.40
CA MET A 98 -5.59 15.68 -7.35
C MET A 98 -5.61 14.17 -7.60
N LEU A 99 -4.84 13.70 -8.60
CA LEU A 99 -4.82 12.30 -9.01
C LEU A 99 -3.38 11.81 -9.22
N PHE A 100 -3.10 10.64 -8.69
CA PHE A 100 -1.90 9.87 -8.94
C PHE A 100 -2.26 8.54 -9.61
N ASP A 101 -1.87 8.35 -10.86
CA ASP A 101 -1.91 7.07 -11.52
C ASP A 101 -0.73 6.22 -11.04
N VAL A 102 -1.05 5.17 -10.30
CA VAL A 102 -0.05 4.34 -9.60
C VAL A 102 0.68 3.45 -10.60
N PRO A 103 2.01 3.50 -10.67
CA PRO A 103 2.77 2.84 -11.72
C PRO A 103 2.59 1.32 -11.73
N HIS A 104 2.65 0.75 -12.93
CA HIS A 104 2.74 -0.68 -13.19
C HIS A 104 1.73 -1.51 -12.37
N HIS A 105 0.47 -1.14 -12.48
CA HIS A 105 -0.64 -1.85 -11.83
C HIS A 105 -0.54 -1.93 -10.29
N GLY A 106 0.18 -1.02 -9.66
CA GLY A 106 0.46 -1.07 -8.22
C GLY A 106 1.52 -2.10 -7.83
N SER A 107 2.53 -2.29 -8.68
CA SER A 107 3.66 -3.18 -8.41
C SER A 107 4.54 -2.66 -7.26
N LYS A 108 4.87 -3.52 -6.30
CA LYS A 108 5.82 -3.19 -5.23
C LYS A 108 7.24 -2.89 -5.72
N ARG A 109 7.60 -3.33 -6.94
CA ARG A 109 8.90 -3.06 -7.55
C ARG A 109 9.02 -1.65 -8.12
N ASN A 110 7.87 -1.03 -8.44
CA ASN A 110 7.79 0.27 -9.08
C ASN A 110 7.50 1.41 -8.10
N MET A 111 7.26 1.08 -6.83
CA MET A 111 6.96 2.05 -5.76
C MET A 111 8.00 1.96 -4.66
N GLY A 112 8.65 3.09 -4.34
CA GLY A 112 9.62 3.22 -3.26
C GLY A 112 9.11 4.14 -2.16
N LYS A 113 9.63 3.98 -0.93
CA LYS A 113 9.30 4.86 0.19
C LYS A 113 9.79 6.28 -0.07
N THR A 114 11.06 6.43 -0.45
CA THR A 114 11.69 7.74 -0.67
C THR A 114 10.95 8.53 -1.75
N MET A 115 10.57 7.90 -2.88
CA MET A 115 9.77 8.59 -3.89
C MET A 115 8.42 9.05 -3.35
N MET A 116 7.78 8.23 -2.51
CA MET A 116 6.47 8.55 -1.93
C MET A 116 6.54 9.65 -0.87
N ASP A 117 7.71 9.97 -0.33
CA ASP A 117 7.87 11.13 0.53
C ASP A 117 7.71 12.45 -0.24
N HIS A 118 7.92 12.44 -1.56
CA HIS A 118 7.78 13.58 -2.47
C HIS A 118 6.45 13.64 -3.22
N ILE A 119 5.67 12.56 -3.19
CA ILE A 119 4.38 12.46 -3.89
C ILE A 119 3.26 12.38 -2.86
N ASN A 120 2.26 13.27 -2.98
CA ASN A 120 1.00 13.16 -2.25
C ASN A 120 -0.16 13.54 -3.16
N ALA A 121 -1.31 12.87 -2.98
CA ALA A 121 -2.48 13.04 -3.83
C ALA A 121 -3.77 12.90 -3.04
N GLN A 122 -4.86 13.45 -3.56
CA GLN A 122 -6.19 13.18 -3.01
C GLN A 122 -6.67 11.77 -3.39
N TYR A 123 -6.39 11.37 -4.64
CA TYR A 123 -6.82 10.09 -5.21
C TYR A 123 -5.65 9.35 -5.82
N ALA A 124 -5.58 8.05 -5.60
CA ALA A 124 -4.69 7.13 -6.29
C ALA A 124 -5.50 6.11 -7.08
N TYR A 125 -5.22 5.99 -8.37
CA TYR A 125 -5.86 5.03 -9.25
C TYR A 125 -4.89 3.98 -9.71
N ILE A 126 -5.34 2.73 -9.66
CA ILE A 126 -4.56 1.56 -10.03
C ILE A 126 -5.30 0.83 -11.15
N SER A 127 -4.71 0.79 -12.32
CA SER A 127 -5.18 -0.06 -13.41
C SER A 127 -4.69 -1.49 -13.17
N ALA A 128 -5.52 -2.38 -12.66
CA ALA A 128 -5.15 -3.75 -12.37
C ALA A 128 -6.17 -4.75 -12.94
N PRO A 129 -5.76 -5.92 -13.44
CA PRO A 129 -6.68 -6.96 -13.90
C PRO A 129 -7.44 -7.57 -12.72
N LYS A 130 -8.63 -8.13 -13.00
CA LYS A 130 -9.53 -8.68 -11.98
C LYS A 130 -8.91 -9.81 -11.17
N ASP A 131 -8.21 -10.70 -11.84
CA ASP A 131 -7.75 -11.95 -11.27
C ASP A 131 -6.23 -11.98 -11.06
N SER A 132 -5.62 -10.81 -10.82
CA SER A 132 -4.20 -10.72 -10.56
C SER A 132 -3.88 -11.09 -9.11
N GLU A 133 -3.08 -12.11 -8.91
CA GLU A 133 -2.53 -12.48 -7.60
C GLU A 133 -1.44 -11.52 -7.12
N LYS A 134 -0.85 -10.74 -8.04
CA LYS A 134 0.32 -9.89 -7.77
C LYS A 134 -0.02 -8.41 -7.66
N HIS A 135 -1.12 -7.97 -8.28
CA HIS A 135 -1.42 -6.55 -8.45
C HIS A 135 -2.88 -6.22 -8.16
N PRO A 136 -3.15 -5.14 -7.44
CA PRO A 136 -2.18 -4.29 -6.77
C PRO A 136 -1.53 -4.99 -5.58
N ALA A 137 -0.24 -4.74 -5.36
CA ALA A 137 0.46 -5.30 -4.21
C ALA A 137 -0.03 -4.66 -2.90
N PRO A 138 -0.36 -5.47 -1.86
CA PRO A 138 -0.85 -4.96 -0.57
C PRO A 138 0.07 -3.92 0.09
N LYS A 139 1.40 -4.05 -0.06
CA LYS A 139 2.36 -3.05 0.42
C LYS A 139 2.12 -1.67 -0.18
N VAL A 140 1.79 -1.62 -1.46
CA VAL A 140 1.54 -0.37 -2.19
C VAL A 140 0.22 0.25 -1.74
N THR A 141 -0.87 -0.51 -1.77
CA THR A 141 -2.20 -0.02 -1.36
C THR A 141 -2.21 0.43 0.10
N ASN A 142 -1.62 -0.36 1.00
CA ASN A 142 -1.52 0.00 2.41
C ASN A 142 -0.70 1.27 2.63
N HIS A 143 0.39 1.47 1.89
CA HIS A 143 1.20 2.68 2.00
C HIS A 143 0.40 3.92 1.58
N LEU A 144 -0.30 3.86 0.45
CA LEU A 144 -1.15 4.95 -0.04
C LEU A 144 -2.25 5.30 0.97
N ILE A 145 -2.95 4.28 1.48
CA ILE A 145 -4.01 4.44 2.48
C ILE A 145 -3.48 5.06 3.78
N LYS A 146 -2.31 4.62 4.27
CA LYS A 146 -1.66 5.21 5.46
C LYS A 146 -1.32 6.69 5.27
N LYS A 147 -0.99 7.11 4.06
CA LYS A 147 -0.79 8.52 3.70
C LYS A 147 -2.11 9.32 3.61
N GLY A 148 -3.26 8.68 3.80
CA GLY A 148 -4.57 9.31 3.66
C GLY A 148 -5.02 9.48 2.20
N ILE A 149 -4.38 8.81 1.26
CA ILE A 149 -4.72 8.88 -0.16
C ILE A 149 -5.87 7.90 -0.44
N LYS A 150 -6.98 8.40 -0.96
CA LYS A 150 -8.13 7.58 -1.36
C LYS A 150 -7.73 6.70 -2.54
N THR A 151 -7.64 5.40 -2.33
CA THR A 151 -7.03 4.46 -3.27
C THR A 151 -8.08 3.56 -3.90
N PHE A 152 -8.07 3.48 -5.23
CA PHE A 152 -9.02 2.69 -6.03
C PHE A 152 -8.27 1.81 -7.04
N ALA A 153 -8.83 0.64 -7.34
CA ALA A 153 -8.32 -0.23 -8.40
C ALA A 153 -9.44 -0.66 -9.34
N THR A 154 -9.11 -0.78 -10.62
CA THR A 154 -10.08 -1.23 -11.64
C THR A 154 -10.55 -2.65 -11.37
N GLN A 155 -9.67 -3.61 -11.24
CA GLN A 155 -9.98 -5.02 -10.97
C GLN A 155 -11.19 -5.53 -11.76
N GLY A 156 -11.20 -5.25 -13.08
CA GLY A 156 -12.28 -5.61 -13.99
C GLY A 156 -13.50 -4.67 -13.97
N ARG A 157 -13.41 -3.53 -13.31
CA ARG A 157 -14.45 -2.48 -13.29
C ARG A 157 -13.92 -1.21 -13.91
N HIS A 158 -14.84 -0.30 -14.28
CA HIS A 158 -14.49 1.04 -14.71
C HIS A 158 -14.36 1.98 -13.51
N ILE A 159 -13.38 2.89 -13.57
CA ILE A 159 -13.25 4.00 -12.63
C ILE A 159 -13.80 5.25 -13.30
N TYR A 160 -14.71 5.94 -12.63
CA TYR A 160 -15.22 7.23 -13.04
C TYR A 160 -14.83 8.27 -12.01
N HIS A 161 -14.18 9.33 -12.45
CA HIS A 161 -13.82 10.46 -11.60
C HIS A 161 -14.66 11.67 -11.96
N PHE A 162 -15.32 12.25 -10.97
CA PHE A 162 -16.10 13.47 -11.11
C PHE A 162 -15.55 14.50 -10.13
N HIS A 163 -15.19 15.65 -10.64
CA HIS A 163 -14.77 16.78 -9.82
C HIS A 163 -15.50 18.04 -10.25
N GLY A 164 -16.21 18.66 -9.31
CA GLY A 164 -16.98 19.90 -9.58
C GLY A 164 -18.15 19.77 -10.55
N VAL A 165 -18.52 18.54 -10.91
CA VAL A 165 -19.64 18.26 -11.84
C VAL A 165 -20.60 17.21 -11.25
N PRO A 166 -21.90 17.22 -11.63
CA PRO A 166 -22.83 16.18 -11.21
C PRO A 166 -22.43 14.79 -11.68
N ILE A 167 -22.69 13.78 -10.85
CA ILE A 167 -22.52 12.37 -11.24
C ILE A 167 -23.52 12.07 -12.37
N ARG A 168 -23.05 11.42 -13.43
CA ARG A 168 -23.92 10.96 -14.52
C ARG A 168 -24.86 9.87 -14.04
N GLU A 169 -26.10 9.94 -14.48
CA GLU A 169 -27.08 8.89 -14.24
C GLU A 169 -26.60 7.53 -14.77
N GLY A 170 -26.74 6.47 -13.98
CA GLY A 170 -26.26 5.12 -14.29
C GLY A 170 -24.76 4.88 -14.05
N TRP A 171 -24.01 5.89 -13.60
CA TRP A 171 -22.60 5.76 -13.27
C TRP A 171 -22.43 5.65 -11.75
N SER A 172 -21.98 4.51 -11.28
CA SER A 172 -21.67 4.30 -9.86
C SER A 172 -20.20 4.57 -9.58
N GLY A 173 -19.91 5.19 -8.44
CA GLY A 173 -18.53 5.31 -7.94
C GLY A 173 -17.94 3.98 -7.55
N LEU A 174 -16.60 3.87 -7.56
CA LEU A 174 -15.90 2.74 -6.98
C LEU A 174 -15.83 2.87 -5.45
N THR A 175 -15.75 1.72 -4.80
CA THR A 175 -15.42 1.63 -3.38
C THR A 175 -13.91 1.76 -3.21
N GLU A 176 -13.47 2.53 -2.22
CA GLU A 176 -12.07 2.62 -1.82
C GLU A 176 -11.54 1.23 -1.42
N LEU A 177 -10.29 0.96 -1.76
CA LEU A 177 -9.63 -0.25 -1.32
C LEU A 177 -9.48 -0.23 0.21
N PRO A 178 -9.77 -1.33 0.90
CA PRO A 178 -9.58 -1.42 2.34
C PRO A 178 -8.10 -1.57 2.68
N PHE A 179 -7.72 -1.11 3.87
CA PHE A 179 -6.43 -1.45 4.45
C PHE A 179 -6.38 -2.96 4.75
N GLN A 180 -5.33 -3.62 4.31
CA GLN A 180 -5.14 -5.05 4.51
C GLN A 180 -4.25 -5.28 5.74
N SER A 181 -4.84 -5.71 6.85
CA SER A 181 -4.14 -5.98 8.12
C SER A 181 -3.37 -7.31 8.12
N ILE A 182 -3.80 -8.26 7.30
CA ILE A 182 -3.18 -9.57 7.12
C ILE A 182 -2.79 -9.68 5.65
N ILE A 183 -1.52 -9.89 5.40
CA ILE A 183 -1.02 -10.17 4.06
C ILE A 183 -0.51 -11.59 4.10
N GLU A 184 -1.20 -12.49 3.41
CA GLU A 184 -0.69 -13.83 3.16
C GLU A 184 0.57 -13.71 2.30
N LEU A 185 1.64 -14.33 2.74
CA LEU A 185 2.98 -14.32 2.12
C LEU A 185 3.02 -15.30 0.96
#